data_ba63bb493307bca7b2524b2b56051aab
#
_entry.id   ba63bb493307bca7b2524b2b56051aab
#
_cell.length_a   1.000
_cell.length_b   1.000
_cell.length_c   1.000
_cell.angle_alpha   90.00
_cell.angle_beta   90.00
_cell.angle_gamma   90.00
#
_symmetry.space_group_name_H-M   'P 1'
#
loop_
_entity.id
_entity.type
_entity.pdbx_description
1 polymer ?
#
loop_
_entity_poly.entity_id
_entity_poly.type
_entity_poly.pdbx_seq_one_letter_code
_entity_poly.pdbx_strand_id
1 'polypeptide(L)'
;MVLNIKGKDVTLKYSFRAFFLFETIMGRSFSPSTTTDILVFFYSVIMASDKELDFPFDEFLDMVDDQPELIVKFSDFISKEVSKNRTLSPEQEDEDKKKVMTESQK
;
A
#
# COMPACT_ATOMS: atom_id res chain seq x y z
N MET A 1 -8.58 3.95 5.99
CA MET A 1 -8.57 5.09 5.08
C MET A 1 -9.63 4.90 4.02
N VAL A 2 -10.47 5.89 3.82
CA VAL A 2 -11.53 5.84 2.84
C VAL A 2 -11.31 6.96 1.83
N LEU A 3 -11.40 6.63 0.55
CA LEU A 3 -11.27 7.62 -0.51
C LEU A 3 -12.53 7.63 -1.35
N ASN A 4 -12.95 8.81 -1.79
CA ASN A 4 -14.03 8.91 -2.75
C ASN A 4 -13.42 8.93 -4.15
N ILE A 5 -13.74 7.93 -4.96
CA ILE A 5 -13.21 7.82 -6.30
C ILE A 5 -14.37 7.70 -7.26
N LYS A 6 -14.54 8.71 -8.10
CA LYS A 6 -15.63 8.76 -9.07
C LYS A 6 -17.00 8.59 -8.40
N GLY A 7 -17.16 9.24 -7.26
CA GLY A 7 -18.42 9.23 -6.54
C GLY A 7 -18.66 8.02 -5.67
N LYS A 8 -17.69 7.12 -5.58
CA LYS A 8 -17.83 5.91 -4.79
C LYS A 8 -16.81 5.93 -3.65
N ASP A 9 -17.25 5.64 -2.44
CA ASP A 9 -16.34 5.56 -1.30
C ASP A 9 -15.65 4.21 -1.31
N VAL A 10 -14.33 4.23 -1.32
CA VAL A 10 -13.53 3.01 -1.35
C VAL A 10 -12.71 2.94 -0.06
N THR A 11 -12.89 1.85 0.69
CA THR A 11 -12.13 1.63 1.90
C THR A 11 -10.85 0.88 1.53
N LEU A 12 -9.71 1.49 1.77
CA LEU A 12 -8.43 0.89 1.39
C LEU A 12 -8.05 -0.22 2.33
N LYS A 13 -7.52 -1.30 1.78
CA LYS A 13 -7.07 -2.46 2.53
C LYS A 13 -5.63 -2.76 2.21
N TYR A 14 -4.84 -2.98 3.26
CA TYR A 14 -3.45 -3.39 3.11
C TYR A 14 -3.47 -4.91 2.94
N SER A 15 -3.23 -5.39 1.73
CA SER A 15 -3.49 -6.79 1.40
C SER A 15 -2.40 -7.37 0.52
N PHE A 16 -2.34 -8.69 0.47
CA PHE A 16 -1.41 -9.36 -0.44
C PHE A 16 -1.75 -9.05 -1.89
N ARG A 17 -3.02 -8.84 -2.21
CA ARG A 17 -3.40 -8.48 -3.57
C ARG A 17 -2.75 -7.16 -3.99
N ALA A 18 -2.63 -6.21 -3.05
CA ALA A 18 -1.97 -4.95 -3.36
C ALA A 18 -0.50 -5.17 -3.71
N PHE A 19 0.19 -6.03 -2.97
CA PHE A 19 1.58 -6.36 -3.28
C PHE A 19 1.68 -7.04 -4.63
N PHE A 20 0.77 -7.98 -4.90
CA PHE A 20 0.78 -8.69 -6.18
C PHE A 20 0.61 -7.71 -7.34
N LEU A 21 -0.32 -6.77 -7.21
CA LEU A 21 -0.53 -5.78 -8.27
C LEU A 21 0.68 -4.89 -8.44
N PHE A 22 1.29 -4.47 -7.34
CA PHE A 22 2.49 -3.64 -7.43
C PHE A 22 3.60 -4.39 -8.18
N GLU A 23 3.82 -5.64 -7.82
CA GLU A 23 4.89 -6.42 -8.44
C GLU A 23 4.59 -6.68 -9.91
N THR A 24 3.32 -6.87 -10.25
CA THR A 24 2.92 -7.07 -11.64
C THR A 24 3.17 -5.80 -12.46
N ILE A 25 2.85 -4.64 -11.91
CA ILE A 25 3.04 -3.39 -12.61
C ILE A 25 4.51 -3.03 -12.73
N MET A 26 5.26 -3.16 -11.65
CA MET A 26 6.64 -2.70 -11.61
C MET A 26 7.65 -3.76 -12.04
N GLY A 27 7.26 -5.01 -12.04
CA GLY A 27 8.17 -6.09 -12.40
C GLY A 27 9.20 -6.41 -11.33
N ARG A 28 8.94 -5.99 -10.10
CA ARG A 28 9.86 -6.26 -8.98
C ARG A 28 9.09 -6.16 -7.67
N SER A 29 9.71 -6.65 -6.61
CA SER A 29 9.11 -6.63 -5.28
C SER A 29 8.94 -5.21 -4.76
N PHE A 30 7.99 -5.02 -3.87
CA PHE A 30 7.75 -3.72 -3.27
C PHE A 30 8.89 -3.39 -2.31
N SER A 31 9.58 -2.32 -2.62
CA SER A 31 10.65 -1.81 -1.78
C SER A 31 10.71 -0.31 -2.07
N PRO A 32 9.92 0.48 -1.35
CA PRO A 32 9.74 1.88 -1.72
C PRO A 32 11.03 2.67 -1.55
N SER A 33 11.47 3.26 -2.62
CA SER A 33 12.66 4.09 -2.58
C SER A 33 12.49 5.37 -3.38
N THR A 34 11.41 5.48 -4.14
CA THR A 34 11.16 6.68 -4.94
C THR A 34 9.70 7.08 -4.83
N THR A 35 9.41 8.29 -5.29
CA THR A 35 8.04 8.77 -5.34
C THR A 35 7.20 7.87 -6.25
N THR A 36 7.78 7.41 -7.35
CA THR A 36 7.07 6.52 -8.26
C THR A 36 6.62 5.25 -7.55
N ASP A 37 7.51 4.67 -6.74
CA ASP A 37 7.16 3.46 -6.00
C ASP A 37 5.97 3.69 -5.09
N ILE A 38 5.96 4.80 -4.38
CA ILE A 38 4.86 5.12 -3.47
C ILE A 38 3.56 5.33 -4.24
N LEU A 39 3.63 6.05 -5.37
CA LEU A 39 2.44 6.30 -6.17
C LEU A 39 1.86 5.01 -6.75
N VAL A 40 2.72 4.15 -7.27
CA VAL A 40 2.24 2.89 -7.85
C VAL A 40 1.66 1.99 -6.77
N PHE A 41 2.26 1.99 -5.58
CA PHE A 41 1.73 1.18 -4.49
C PHE A 41 0.37 1.72 -4.02
N PHE A 42 0.24 3.03 -3.93
CA PHE A 42 -1.02 3.66 -3.56
C PHE A 42 -2.11 3.23 -4.55
N TYR A 43 -1.82 3.33 -5.84
CA TYR A 43 -2.75 2.91 -6.87
C TYR A 43 -3.07 1.41 -6.74
N SER A 44 -2.06 0.59 -6.46
CA SER A 44 -2.26 -0.85 -6.31
C SER A 44 -3.18 -1.17 -5.13
N VAL A 45 -3.03 -0.44 -4.04
CA VAL A 45 -3.90 -0.63 -2.88
C VAL A 45 -5.34 -0.26 -3.22
N ILE A 46 -5.53 0.83 -3.95
CA ILE A 46 -6.87 1.25 -4.36
C ILE A 46 -7.51 0.16 -5.22
N MET A 47 -6.81 -0.30 -6.24
CA MET A 47 -7.35 -1.28 -7.16
C MET A 47 -7.60 -2.62 -6.49
N ALA A 48 -6.74 -2.98 -5.53
CA ALA A 48 -6.92 -4.22 -4.80
C ALA A 48 -8.09 -4.14 -3.83
N SER A 49 -8.42 -2.94 -3.38
CA SER A 49 -9.48 -2.76 -2.39
C SER A 49 -10.87 -2.86 -3.00
N ASP A 50 -11.00 -2.59 -4.29
CA ASP A 50 -12.30 -2.67 -4.96
C ASP A 50 -12.10 -3.29 -6.34
N LYS A 51 -12.44 -4.55 -6.45
CA LYS A 51 -12.21 -5.32 -7.68
C LYS A 51 -13.03 -4.83 -8.85
N GLU A 52 -14.11 -4.11 -8.60
CA GLU A 52 -14.97 -3.64 -9.66
C GLU A 52 -14.59 -2.26 -10.16
N LEU A 53 -13.62 -1.64 -9.51
CA LEU A 53 -13.22 -0.31 -9.86
C LEU A 53 -12.37 -0.31 -11.14
N ASP A 54 -12.76 0.49 -12.12
CA ASP A 54 -12.01 0.64 -13.35
C ASP A 54 -11.49 2.08 -13.37
N PHE A 55 -10.24 2.25 -12.97
CA PHE A 55 -9.70 3.56 -12.65
C PHE A 55 -8.25 3.62 -13.17
N PRO A 56 -8.03 4.27 -14.32
CA PRO A 56 -6.68 4.28 -14.93
C PRO A 56 -5.69 5.04 -14.08
N PHE A 57 -4.45 4.64 -14.17
CA PHE A 57 -3.37 5.27 -13.40
C PHE A 57 -3.27 6.76 -13.70
N ASP A 58 -3.52 7.17 -14.94
CA ASP A 58 -3.48 8.56 -15.32
C ASP A 58 -4.49 9.39 -14.53
N GLU A 59 -5.68 8.87 -14.33
CA GLU A 59 -6.69 9.56 -13.55
C GLU A 59 -6.30 9.60 -12.07
N PHE A 60 -5.60 8.57 -11.61
CA PHE A 60 -5.09 8.56 -10.27
C PHE A 60 -4.07 9.69 -10.08
N LEU A 61 -3.20 9.89 -11.06
CA LEU A 61 -2.21 10.96 -10.97
C LEU A 61 -2.90 12.33 -10.91
N ASP A 62 -3.96 12.51 -11.70
CA ASP A 62 -4.72 13.75 -11.66
C ASP A 62 -5.32 13.97 -10.27
N MET A 63 -5.84 12.92 -9.68
CA MET A 63 -6.43 13.01 -8.35
C MET A 63 -5.40 13.43 -7.31
N VAL A 64 -4.21 12.86 -7.37
CA VAL A 64 -3.15 13.19 -6.43
C VAL A 64 -2.64 14.61 -6.66
N ASP A 65 -2.56 15.04 -7.91
CA ASP A 65 -2.15 16.40 -8.21
C ASP A 65 -3.14 17.41 -7.62
N ASP A 66 -4.44 17.08 -7.66
CA ASP A 66 -5.46 17.95 -7.10
C ASP A 66 -5.46 17.95 -5.58
N GLN A 67 -5.07 16.83 -4.98
CA GLN A 67 -5.09 16.68 -3.53
C GLN A 67 -3.79 16.05 -3.05
N PRO A 68 -2.70 16.81 -3.08
CA PRO A 68 -1.38 16.23 -2.73
C PRO A 68 -1.31 15.68 -1.31
N GLU A 69 -2.17 16.17 -0.42
CA GLU A 69 -2.18 15.67 0.95
C GLU A 69 -2.56 14.20 1.04
N LEU A 70 -3.13 13.64 -0.04
CA LEU A 70 -3.47 12.23 -0.04
C LEU A 70 -2.24 11.34 0.12
N ILE A 71 -1.09 11.79 -0.37
CA ILE A 71 0.15 11.01 -0.24
C ILE A 71 0.54 10.90 1.23
N VAL A 72 0.42 11.99 1.98
CA VAL A 72 0.74 11.97 3.40
C VAL A 72 -0.22 11.06 4.15
N LYS A 73 -1.52 11.15 3.82
CA LYS A 73 -2.52 10.30 4.46
C LYS A 73 -2.29 8.84 4.16
N PHE A 74 -1.91 8.54 2.92
CA PHE A 74 -1.64 7.16 2.53
C PHE A 74 -0.41 6.63 3.27
N SER A 75 0.64 7.45 3.37
CA SER A 75 1.86 7.04 4.07
C SER A 75 1.57 6.73 5.53
N ASP A 76 0.74 7.56 6.17
CA ASP A 76 0.34 7.30 7.55
C ASP A 76 -0.47 6.02 7.66
N PHE A 77 -1.38 5.81 6.70
CA PHE A 77 -2.19 4.60 6.67
C PHE A 77 -1.30 3.35 6.59
N ILE A 78 -0.33 3.37 5.68
CA ILE A 78 0.55 2.22 5.49
C ILE A 78 1.39 1.99 6.74
N SER A 79 1.91 3.04 7.35
CA SER A 79 2.71 2.90 8.57
C SER A 79 1.92 2.21 9.67
N LYS A 80 0.66 2.59 9.82
CA LYS A 80 -0.18 1.99 10.83
C LYS A 80 -0.50 0.54 10.52
N GLU A 81 -0.75 0.25 9.23
CA GLU A 81 -1.08 -1.12 8.84
C GLU A 81 0.12 -2.04 8.97
N VAL A 82 1.30 -1.55 8.67
CA VAL A 82 2.51 -2.34 8.83
C VAL A 82 2.71 -2.69 10.31
N SER A 83 2.44 -1.75 11.19
CA SER A 83 2.55 -2.02 12.61
C SER A 83 1.57 -3.09 13.09
N LYS A 84 0.37 -3.12 12.49
CA LYS A 84 -0.65 -4.07 12.90
C LYS A 84 -0.49 -5.42 12.22
N ASN A 85 -0.06 -5.44 10.95
CA ASN A 85 -0.06 -6.64 10.12
C ASN A 85 1.33 -6.92 9.59
N ARG A 86 2.25 -7.20 10.49
CA ARG A 86 3.64 -7.36 10.12
C ARG A 86 3.87 -8.54 9.20
N THR A 87 3.00 -9.51 9.25
CA THR A 87 3.16 -10.69 8.42
C THR A 87 2.92 -10.43 6.94
N LEU A 88 2.34 -9.28 6.60
CA LEU A 88 2.13 -8.95 5.21
C LEU A 88 3.38 -8.43 4.53
N SER A 89 4.37 -8.01 5.32
CA SER A 89 5.60 -7.49 4.76
C SER A 89 6.71 -8.51 4.95
N PRO A 90 7.35 -9.01 3.91
CA PRO A 90 8.41 -9.99 4.06
C PRO A 90 9.55 -9.49 4.93
N GLU A 91 9.86 -8.22 4.82
CA GLU A 91 10.92 -7.66 5.64
C GLU A 91 10.53 -7.62 7.09
N GLN A 92 9.28 -7.31 7.36
CA GLN A 92 8.79 -7.30 8.72
C GLN A 92 8.75 -8.69 9.31
N GLU A 93 8.45 -9.66 8.50
CA GLU A 93 8.46 -11.03 8.96
C GLU A 93 9.82 -11.46 9.46
N ASP A 94 10.84 -11.15 8.71
CA ASP A 94 12.20 -11.50 9.12
C ASP A 94 12.56 -10.82 10.42
N GLU A 95 12.25 -9.57 10.52
CA GLU A 95 12.52 -8.82 11.71
C GLU A 95 11.78 -9.38 12.89
N ASP A 96 10.53 -9.73 12.70
CA ASP A 96 9.71 -10.30 13.74
C ASP A 96 10.28 -11.61 14.23
N LYS A 97 10.75 -12.45 13.34
CA LYS A 97 11.35 -13.70 13.72
C LYS A 97 12.57 -13.49 14.57
N LYS A 98 13.39 -12.54 14.22
CA LYS A 98 14.55 -12.23 15.00
C LYS A 98 14.19 -11.79 16.40
N LYS A 99 13.19 -10.95 16.51
CA LYS A 99 12.75 -10.51 17.79
C LYS A 99 12.27 -11.62 18.64
N VAL A 100 11.46 -12.46 18.09
CA VAL A 100 10.94 -13.57 18.84
C VAL A 100 12.06 -14.42 19.33
N MET A 101 13.00 -14.70 18.50
CA MET A 101 14.08 -15.53 18.89
C MET A 101 14.97 -14.88 19.88
N THR A 102 15.10 -13.57 19.81
CA THR A 102 15.92 -12.91 20.77
C THR A 102 15.21 -12.65 22.02
N GLU A 103 13.96 -12.35 21.94
CA GLU A 103 13.24 -12.10 23.12
C GLU A 103 12.87 -13.26 23.81
N SER A 104 12.52 -14.18 23.11
CA SER A 104 12.15 -15.33 23.70
C SER A 104 13.30 -15.99 23.91
N GLN A 105 14.01 -15.52 23.28
CA GLN A 105 14.91 -15.90 23.29
C GLN A 105 15.46 -15.04 23.58
N LYS A 106 14.93 -14.24 23.35
CA LYS A 106 15.29 -13.29 23.55
C LYS A 106 14.76 -12.94 24.08
#